data_9df298e3da78a28b7f3d2341730f4acd
#
_entry.id   9df298e3da78a28b7f3d2341730f4acd
#
_cell.length_a   1.000
_cell.length_b   1.000
_cell.length_c   1.000
_cell.angle_alpha   90.00
_cell.angle_beta   90.00
_cell.angle_gamma   90.00
#
_symmetry.space_group_name_H-M   'P 1'
#
loop_
_entity.id
_entity.type
_entity.pdbx_description
1 polymer ?
#
loop_
_entity_poly.entity_id
_entity_poly.type
_entity_poly.pdbx_seq_one_letter_code
_entity_poly.pdbx_strand_id
1 'polypeptide(L)'
;MDDYSRYIISWRLCTGMAASDVSATLKDALKVAGLSRKQRPRLLSDNGPCYVSSELKGWLNDHGMDHTRGKPYHPMTQGKIERWHRTMKDRILLEHYYLPSELERRIEEFINHYNTRRYHESLNNLTPEDVWLGRGNDILEQRRKIKANTLRLRKQLFWQQKAA
;
A
#
# COMPACT_ATOMS: atom_id res chain seq x y z
N MET A 1 -1.95 -5.38 -0.03
CA MET A 1 -0.97 -4.29 -0.27
C MET A 1 0.01 -4.72 -1.35
N ASP A 2 0.29 -3.86 -2.32
CA ASP A 2 1.38 -4.06 -3.27
C ASP A 2 2.74 -3.78 -2.60
N ASP A 3 3.71 -4.67 -2.76
CA ASP A 3 4.99 -4.55 -2.05
C ASP A 3 5.88 -3.43 -2.61
N TYR A 4 5.75 -3.08 -3.88
CA TYR A 4 6.53 -2.03 -4.51
C TYR A 4 5.96 -0.64 -4.19
N SER A 5 4.71 -0.39 -4.55
CA SER A 5 4.06 0.91 -4.41
C SER A 5 3.51 1.19 -3.00
N ARG A 6 3.37 0.19 -2.15
CA ARG A 6 2.64 0.24 -0.86
C ARG A 6 1.14 0.45 -1.02
N TYR A 7 0.60 0.48 -2.23
CA TYR A 7 -0.81 0.70 -2.50
C TYR A 7 -1.67 -0.43 -1.92
N ILE A 8 -2.72 -0.08 -1.20
CA ILE A 8 -3.70 -1.05 -0.70
C ILE A 8 -4.69 -1.32 -1.83
N ILE A 9 -4.53 -2.44 -2.51
CA ILE A 9 -5.30 -2.79 -3.70
C ILE A 9 -6.72 -3.21 -3.31
N SER A 10 -6.83 -3.99 -2.24
CA SER A 10 -8.11 -4.51 -1.71
C SER A 10 -7.98 -4.77 -0.23
N TRP A 11 -9.10 -4.69 0.46
CA TRP A 11 -9.23 -4.99 1.88
C TRP A 11 -10.63 -5.51 2.19
N ARG A 12 -10.78 -6.14 3.34
CA ARG A 12 -12.06 -6.64 3.79
C ARG A 12 -12.09 -6.69 5.32
N LEU A 13 -13.17 -6.20 5.91
CA LEU A 13 -13.42 -6.40 7.33
C LEU A 13 -14.17 -7.74 7.48
N CYS A 14 -13.58 -8.65 8.25
CA CYS A 14 -14.13 -9.99 8.46
C CYS A 14 -14.29 -10.25 9.95
N THR A 15 -15.27 -11.06 10.31
CA THR A 15 -15.49 -11.49 11.70
C THR A 15 -14.57 -12.63 12.12
N GLY A 16 -13.88 -13.25 11.17
CA GLY A 16 -12.93 -14.34 11.36
C GLY A 16 -11.75 -14.24 10.40
N MET A 17 -10.92 -15.28 10.36
CA MET A 17 -9.76 -15.41 9.46
C MET A 17 -9.81 -16.77 8.76
N ALA A 18 -10.82 -16.98 7.91
CA ALA A 18 -10.95 -18.18 7.10
C ALA A 18 -10.14 -18.07 5.79
N ALA A 19 -9.78 -19.21 5.19
CA ALA A 19 -9.14 -19.23 3.88
C ALA A 19 -10.04 -18.60 2.79
N SER A 20 -11.37 -18.77 2.92
CA SER A 20 -12.36 -18.14 2.05
C SER A 20 -12.33 -16.61 2.10
N ASP A 21 -12.05 -15.99 3.26
CA ASP A 21 -11.92 -14.53 3.39
C ASP A 21 -10.69 -14.02 2.65
N VAL A 22 -9.59 -14.78 2.74
CA VAL A 22 -8.35 -14.46 2.02
C VAL A 22 -8.58 -14.58 0.52
N SER A 23 -9.14 -15.68 0.04
CA SER A 23 -9.39 -15.89 -1.39
C SER A 23 -10.38 -14.85 -1.96
N ALA A 24 -11.40 -14.45 -1.22
CA ALA A 24 -12.32 -13.39 -1.60
C ALA A 24 -11.61 -12.04 -1.74
N THR A 25 -10.75 -11.69 -0.76
CA THR A 25 -9.96 -10.45 -0.81
C THR A 25 -8.98 -10.46 -2.00
N LEU A 26 -8.34 -11.59 -2.28
CA LEU A 26 -7.44 -11.74 -3.43
C LEU A 26 -8.19 -11.64 -4.76
N LYS A 27 -9.40 -12.20 -4.85
CA LYS A 27 -10.27 -12.08 -6.03
C LYS A 27 -10.60 -10.62 -6.33
N ASP A 28 -10.96 -9.85 -5.30
CA ASP A 28 -11.21 -8.40 -5.43
C ASP A 28 -9.94 -7.66 -5.85
N ALA A 29 -8.78 -7.98 -5.25
CA ALA A 29 -7.50 -7.39 -5.62
C ALA A 29 -7.13 -7.65 -7.09
N LEU A 30 -7.31 -8.87 -7.57
CA LEU A 30 -7.05 -9.22 -8.98
C LEU A 30 -7.96 -8.47 -9.94
N LYS A 31 -9.23 -8.27 -9.56
CA LYS A 31 -10.20 -7.48 -10.35
C LYS A 31 -9.78 -6.01 -10.44
N VAL A 32 -9.42 -5.41 -9.31
CA VAL A 32 -8.97 -4.00 -9.25
C VAL A 32 -7.68 -3.80 -10.03
N ALA A 33 -6.74 -4.73 -9.93
CA ALA A 33 -5.46 -4.65 -10.61
C ALA A 33 -5.56 -4.89 -12.14
N GLY A 34 -6.66 -5.45 -12.63
CA GLY A 34 -6.87 -5.69 -14.08
C GLY A 34 -5.86 -6.65 -14.71
N LEU A 35 -5.17 -7.47 -13.93
CA LEU A 35 -4.08 -8.31 -14.40
C LEU A 35 -4.57 -9.54 -15.15
N SER A 36 -3.97 -9.81 -16.29
CA SER A 36 -4.19 -11.05 -17.04
C SER A 36 -3.63 -12.28 -16.32
N ARG A 37 -4.04 -13.47 -16.76
CA ARG A 37 -3.56 -14.72 -16.14
C ARG A 37 -2.03 -14.91 -16.24
N LYS A 38 -1.40 -14.29 -17.23
CA LYS A 38 0.07 -14.34 -17.43
C LYS A 38 0.85 -13.35 -16.53
N GLN A 39 0.15 -12.42 -15.89
CA GLN A 39 0.74 -11.34 -15.08
C GLN A 39 0.35 -11.46 -13.62
N ARG A 40 0.06 -12.69 -13.14
CA ARG A 40 -0.35 -12.89 -11.76
C ARG A 40 0.77 -12.56 -10.78
N PRO A 41 0.50 -11.78 -9.74
CA PRO A 41 1.48 -11.49 -8.71
C PRO A 41 1.69 -12.71 -7.82
N ARG A 42 2.82 -12.74 -7.13
CA ARG A 42 3.09 -13.69 -6.07
C ARG A 42 2.45 -13.20 -4.77
N LEU A 43 1.71 -14.06 -4.09
CA LEU A 43 1.24 -13.78 -2.73
C LEU A 43 2.41 -13.91 -1.75
N LEU A 44 2.60 -12.91 -0.91
CA LEU A 44 3.49 -12.94 0.23
C LEU A 44 2.67 -12.90 1.52
N SER A 45 2.81 -13.89 2.38
CA SER A 45 2.09 -13.97 3.65
C SER A 45 2.97 -14.47 4.80
N ASP A 46 2.42 -14.44 6.02
CA ASP A 46 2.95 -15.18 7.16
C ASP A 46 2.55 -16.67 7.10
N ASN A 47 2.78 -17.37 8.21
CA ASN A 47 2.41 -18.77 8.38
C ASN A 47 1.10 -18.92 9.18
N GLY A 48 0.22 -17.92 9.14
CA GLY A 48 -1.09 -18.01 9.78
C GLY A 48 -1.92 -19.19 9.25
N PRO A 49 -2.84 -19.75 10.05
CA PRO A 49 -3.61 -20.95 9.68
C PRO A 49 -4.33 -20.86 8.33
N CYS A 50 -4.89 -19.69 8.03
CA CYS A 50 -5.57 -19.45 6.75
C CYS A 50 -4.61 -19.55 5.54
N TYR A 51 -3.33 -19.13 5.72
CA TYR A 51 -2.33 -19.15 4.66
C TYR A 51 -1.66 -20.51 4.45
N VAL A 52 -1.73 -21.42 5.41
CA VAL A 52 -1.19 -22.78 5.29
C VAL A 52 -2.27 -23.80 4.85
N SER A 53 -3.51 -23.38 4.72
CA SER A 53 -4.63 -24.25 4.38
C SER A 53 -4.51 -24.83 2.96
N SER A 54 -4.98 -26.07 2.79
CA SER A 54 -5.07 -26.71 1.47
C SER A 54 -6.07 -26.00 0.56
N GLU A 55 -7.13 -25.42 1.14
CA GLU A 55 -8.17 -24.67 0.43
C GLU A 55 -7.55 -23.44 -0.28
N LEU A 56 -6.79 -22.60 0.44
CA LEU A 56 -6.13 -21.45 -0.17
C LEU A 56 -5.11 -21.88 -1.21
N LYS A 57 -4.35 -22.96 -0.93
CA LYS A 57 -3.36 -23.48 -1.89
C LYS A 57 -4.04 -23.92 -3.20
N GLY A 58 -5.17 -24.61 -3.13
CA GLY A 58 -5.97 -25.00 -4.29
C GLY A 58 -6.42 -23.77 -5.07
N TRP A 59 -7.02 -22.79 -4.37
CA TRP A 59 -7.48 -21.54 -4.98
C TRP A 59 -6.38 -20.79 -5.71
N LEU A 60 -5.18 -20.67 -5.12
CA LEU A 60 -4.03 -20.00 -5.73
C LEU A 60 -3.57 -20.71 -7.00
N ASN A 61 -3.49 -22.04 -6.98
CA ASN A 61 -3.13 -22.85 -8.15
C ASN A 61 -4.12 -22.64 -9.31
N ASP A 62 -5.43 -22.64 -9.01
CA ASP A 62 -6.49 -22.43 -10.01
C ASP A 62 -6.41 -21.06 -10.65
N HIS A 63 -5.91 -20.07 -9.91
CA HIS A 63 -5.72 -18.69 -10.37
C HIS A 63 -4.32 -18.40 -10.92
N GLY A 64 -3.42 -19.39 -10.95
CA GLY A 64 -2.06 -19.24 -11.46
C GLY A 64 -1.20 -18.29 -10.62
N MET A 65 -1.43 -18.26 -9.30
CA MET A 65 -0.69 -17.41 -8.36
C MET A 65 0.32 -18.22 -7.56
N ASP A 66 1.57 -17.78 -7.55
CA ASP A 66 2.58 -18.29 -6.65
C ASP A 66 2.35 -17.80 -5.21
N HIS A 67 2.79 -18.61 -4.25
CA HIS A 67 2.73 -18.25 -2.84
C HIS A 67 4.11 -18.38 -2.19
N THR A 68 4.56 -17.31 -1.55
CA THR A 68 5.76 -17.31 -0.71
C THR A 68 5.35 -16.98 0.73
N ARG A 69 5.71 -17.85 1.65
CA ARG A 69 5.50 -17.62 3.08
C ARG A 69 6.78 -17.14 3.72
N GLY A 70 6.67 -16.20 4.66
CA GLY A 70 7.79 -15.72 5.44
C GLY A 70 8.49 -16.88 6.18
N LYS A 71 9.81 -16.87 6.23
CA LYS A 71 10.54 -17.84 7.06
C LYS A 71 10.21 -17.57 8.53
N PRO A 72 10.02 -18.61 9.36
CA PRO A 72 9.87 -18.43 10.81
C PRO A 72 11.02 -17.56 11.35
N TYR A 73 10.71 -16.65 12.25
CA TYR A 73 11.68 -15.73 12.89
C TYR A 73 12.38 -14.74 11.94
N HIS A 74 11.88 -14.52 10.71
CA HIS A 74 12.37 -13.49 9.80
C HIS A 74 11.32 -12.38 9.57
N PRO A 75 11.20 -11.40 10.47
CA PRO A 75 10.16 -10.35 10.41
C PRO A 75 10.36 -9.38 9.24
N MET A 76 11.55 -9.30 8.65
CA MET A 76 11.85 -8.35 7.58
C MET A 76 10.96 -8.50 6.34
N THR A 77 10.49 -9.72 6.06
CA THR A 77 9.70 -10.04 4.86
C THR A 77 8.31 -9.39 4.91
N GLN A 78 7.79 -9.11 6.11
CA GLN A 78 6.44 -8.56 6.30
C GLN A 78 6.42 -7.18 6.94
N GLY A 79 7.58 -6.61 7.23
CA GLY A 79 7.69 -5.33 7.94
C GLY A 79 6.93 -4.16 7.29
N LYS A 80 6.62 -4.25 5.99
CA LYS A 80 5.83 -3.25 5.29
C LYS A 80 4.35 -3.32 5.66
N ILE A 81 3.76 -4.52 5.59
CA ILE A 81 2.35 -4.74 5.92
C ILE A 81 2.11 -4.61 7.43
N GLU A 82 3.05 -5.05 8.25
CA GLU A 82 2.99 -4.89 9.71
C GLU A 82 2.99 -3.41 10.11
N ARG A 83 3.85 -2.59 9.49
CA ARG A 83 3.88 -1.14 9.71
C ARG A 83 2.59 -0.46 9.28
N TRP A 84 2.01 -0.91 8.17
CA TRP A 84 0.71 -0.43 7.73
C TRP A 84 -0.39 -0.79 8.74
N HIS A 85 -0.47 -2.04 9.18
CA HIS A 85 -1.43 -2.48 10.19
C HIS A 85 -1.27 -1.69 11.50
N ARG A 86 -0.05 -1.46 11.96
CA ARG A 86 0.21 -0.63 13.15
C ARG A 86 -0.34 0.78 12.95
N THR A 87 0.01 1.44 11.86
CA THR A 87 -0.45 2.79 11.55
C THR A 87 -1.98 2.87 11.46
N MET A 88 -2.62 1.87 10.87
CA MET A 88 -4.07 1.79 10.80
C MET A 88 -4.68 1.62 12.19
N LYS A 89 -4.19 0.66 12.97
CA LYS A 89 -4.66 0.41 14.34
C LYS A 89 -4.52 1.64 15.21
N ASP A 90 -3.36 2.30 15.21
CA ASP A 90 -3.10 3.50 16.00
C ASP A 90 -4.09 4.64 15.68
N ARG A 91 -4.61 4.68 14.44
CA ARG A 91 -5.59 5.68 14.02
C ARG A 91 -7.02 5.26 14.32
N ILE A 92 -7.37 4.03 13.99
CA ILE A 92 -8.73 3.50 14.12
C ILE A 92 -9.12 3.29 15.58
N LEU A 93 -8.21 2.80 16.43
CA LEU A 93 -8.49 2.51 17.84
C LEU A 93 -8.59 3.75 18.73
N LEU A 94 -8.39 4.94 18.20
CA LEU A 94 -8.63 6.19 18.93
C LEU A 94 -10.12 6.52 19.10
N GLU A 95 -10.97 5.89 18.32
CA GLU A 95 -12.42 6.13 18.33
C GLU A 95 -13.17 4.87 18.76
N HIS A 96 -14.35 5.04 19.33
CA HIS A 96 -15.27 3.95 19.65
C HIS A 96 -16.29 3.79 18.52
N TYR A 97 -16.52 2.54 18.11
CA TYR A 97 -17.48 2.21 17.06
C TYR A 97 -18.59 1.35 17.64
N TYR A 98 -19.83 1.77 17.47
CA TYR A 98 -20.99 1.03 17.95
C TYR A 98 -21.50 0.03 16.92
N LEU A 99 -21.27 0.31 15.64
CA LEU A 99 -21.70 -0.53 14.52
C LEU A 99 -20.51 -0.96 13.65
N PRO A 100 -20.50 -2.22 13.16
CA PRO A 100 -19.48 -2.68 12.21
C PRO A 100 -19.37 -1.79 10.96
N SER A 101 -20.49 -1.26 10.47
CA SER A 101 -20.52 -0.35 9.31
C SER A 101 -19.82 0.97 9.55
N GLU A 102 -19.82 1.48 10.78
CA GLU A 102 -19.05 2.69 11.14
C GLU A 102 -17.55 2.41 11.07
N LEU A 103 -17.13 1.28 11.64
CA LEU A 103 -15.74 0.83 11.57
C LEU A 103 -15.29 0.63 10.12
N GLU A 104 -16.11 -0.03 9.29
CA GLU A 104 -15.82 -0.27 7.88
C GLU A 104 -15.63 1.05 7.12
N ARG A 105 -16.53 2.01 7.30
CA ARG A 105 -16.42 3.35 6.69
C ARG A 105 -15.13 4.06 7.11
N ARG A 106 -14.75 3.98 8.39
CA ARG A 106 -13.51 4.61 8.88
C ARG A 106 -12.25 3.95 8.33
N ILE A 107 -12.26 2.64 8.18
CA ILE A 107 -11.17 1.91 7.52
C ILE A 107 -11.05 2.34 6.05
N GLU A 108 -12.17 2.47 5.35
CA GLU A 108 -12.20 2.93 3.95
C GLU A 108 -11.65 4.35 3.81
N GLU A 109 -12.09 5.30 4.65
CA GLU A 109 -11.56 6.66 4.69
C GLU A 109 -10.05 6.69 4.95
N PHE A 110 -9.59 5.86 5.89
CA PHE A 110 -8.17 5.73 6.19
C PHE A 110 -7.38 5.18 5.01
N ILE A 111 -7.86 4.15 4.35
CA ILE A 111 -7.19 3.54 3.18
C ILE A 111 -7.14 4.52 2.01
N ASN A 112 -8.23 5.23 1.76
CA ASN A 112 -8.24 6.26 0.73
C ASN A 112 -7.19 7.34 1.02
N HIS A 113 -7.17 7.88 2.24
CA HIS A 113 -6.14 8.85 2.65
C HIS A 113 -4.72 8.27 2.54
N TYR A 114 -4.51 7.02 2.97
CA TYR A 114 -3.22 6.34 2.90
C TYR A 114 -2.73 6.20 1.46
N ASN A 115 -3.59 5.79 0.55
CA ASN A 115 -3.25 5.59 -0.85
C ASN A 115 -3.00 6.92 -1.59
N THR A 116 -3.84 7.93 -1.35
CA THR A 116 -3.89 9.13 -2.21
C THR A 116 -3.19 10.35 -1.61
N ARG A 117 -2.98 10.42 -0.29
CA ARG A 117 -2.50 11.63 0.39
C ARG A 117 -1.28 11.42 1.27
N ARG A 118 -1.03 10.20 1.73
CA ARG A 118 0.12 9.94 2.59
C ARG A 118 1.40 9.82 1.78
N TYR A 119 2.34 10.72 1.99
CA TYR A 119 3.68 10.64 1.44
C TYR A 119 4.54 9.61 2.18
N HIS A 120 5.33 8.87 1.43
CA HIS A 120 6.25 7.86 1.97
C HIS A 120 7.69 8.22 1.62
N GLU A 121 8.54 8.38 2.64
CA GLU A 121 9.96 8.67 2.45
C GLU A 121 10.64 7.61 1.57
N SER A 122 10.35 6.32 1.82
CA SER A 122 10.87 5.20 1.02
C SER A 122 10.41 5.18 -0.44
N LEU A 123 9.43 6.01 -0.81
CA LEU A 123 8.97 6.24 -2.17
C LEU A 123 9.36 7.63 -2.69
N ASN A 124 10.44 8.23 -2.16
CA ASN A 124 10.87 9.58 -2.49
C ASN A 124 9.78 10.65 -2.22
N ASN A 125 9.03 10.48 -1.14
CA ASN A 125 7.89 11.33 -0.78
C ASN A 125 6.80 11.37 -1.88
N LEU A 126 6.57 10.26 -2.55
CA LEU A 126 5.40 10.03 -3.38
C LEU A 126 4.29 9.36 -2.57
N THR A 127 3.05 9.45 -3.05
CA THR A 127 1.95 8.65 -2.51
C THR A 127 1.98 7.24 -3.09
N PRO A 128 1.41 6.23 -2.40
CA PRO A 128 1.25 4.91 -2.95
C PRO A 128 0.56 4.90 -4.32
N GLU A 129 -0.46 5.73 -4.50
CA GLU A 129 -1.19 5.85 -5.76
C GLU A 129 -0.33 6.40 -6.89
N ASP A 130 0.52 7.40 -6.64
CA ASP A 130 1.42 7.95 -7.66
C ASP A 130 2.37 6.89 -8.21
N VAL A 131 2.85 6.01 -7.33
CA VAL A 131 3.73 4.90 -7.71
C VAL A 131 2.95 3.79 -8.41
N TRP A 132 1.76 3.43 -7.90
CA TRP A 132 0.89 2.42 -8.47
C TRP A 132 0.45 2.75 -9.91
N LEU A 133 0.12 4.01 -10.16
CA LEU A 133 -0.29 4.51 -11.49
C LEU A 133 0.89 4.89 -12.39
N GLY A 134 2.13 4.69 -11.96
CA GLY A 134 3.33 4.98 -12.75
C GLY A 134 3.65 6.48 -12.91
N ARG A 135 2.98 7.39 -12.19
CA ARG A 135 3.17 8.85 -12.27
C ARG A 135 4.43 9.35 -11.55
N GLY A 136 5.10 8.48 -10.79
CA GLY A 136 6.17 8.88 -9.87
C GLY A 136 7.33 9.63 -10.54
N ASN A 137 7.80 9.15 -11.70
CA ASN A 137 8.93 9.77 -12.40
C ASN A 137 8.62 11.20 -12.84
N ASP A 138 7.44 11.43 -13.40
CA ASP A 138 7.01 12.76 -13.87
C ASP A 138 6.92 13.75 -12.71
N ILE A 139 6.34 13.33 -11.59
CA ILE A 139 6.25 14.15 -10.37
C ILE A 139 7.64 14.50 -9.84
N LEU A 140 8.56 13.54 -9.79
CA LEU A 140 9.92 13.78 -9.31
C LEU A 140 10.70 14.71 -10.25
N GLU A 141 10.51 14.60 -11.53
CA GLU A 141 11.13 15.50 -12.51
C GLU A 141 10.59 16.93 -12.37
N GLN A 142 9.28 17.10 -12.24
CA GLN A 142 8.68 18.41 -11.98
C GLN A 142 9.21 19.03 -10.68
N ARG A 143 9.30 18.26 -9.58
CA ARG A 143 9.88 18.73 -8.32
C ARG A 143 11.32 19.17 -8.48
N ARG A 144 12.14 18.47 -9.27
CA ARG A 144 13.52 18.85 -9.57
C ARG A 144 13.58 20.20 -10.32
N LYS A 145 12.73 20.38 -11.34
CA LYS A 145 12.64 21.64 -12.10
C LYS A 145 12.24 22.81 -11.19
N ILE A 146 11.20 22.63 -10.36
CA ILE A 146 10.74 23.65 -9.40
C ILE A 146 11.84 24.00 -8.41
N LYS A 147 12.53 23.01 -7.83
CA LYS A 147 13.64 23.23 -6.90
C LYS A 147 14.78 24.02 -7.55
N ALA A 148 15.20 23.65 -8.74
CA ALA A 148 16.25 24.33 -9.47
C ALA A 148 15.89 25.81 -9.76
N ASN A 149 14.66 26.06 -10.23
CA ASN A 149 14.16 27.42 -10.47
C ASN A 149 14.10 28.25 -9.19
N THR A 150 13.60 27.67 -8.10
CA THR A 150 13.51 28.35 -6.80
C THR A 150 14.90 28.74 -6.27
N LEU A 151 15.87 27.84 -6.38
CA LEU A 151 17.25 28.13 -5.95
C LEU A 151 17.90 29.23 -6.83
N ARG A 152 17.65 29.21 -8.14
CA ARG A 152 18.12 30.25 -9.06
C ARG A 152 17.54 31.62 -8.72
N LEU A 153 16.23 31.70 -8.52
CA LEU A 153 15.56 32.95 -8.15
C LEU A 153 16.05 33.49 -6.80
N ARG A 154 16.17 32.62 -5.79
CA ARG A 154 16.72 33.04 -4.47
C ARG A 154 18.14 33.60 -4.59
N LYS A 155 19.01 32.99 -5.41
CA LYS A 155 20.36 33.47 -5.68
C LYS A 155 20.32 34.83 -6.36
N GLN A 156 19.48 35.05 -7.35
CA GLN A 156 19.32 36.33 -8.03
C GLN A 156 18.86 37.43 -7.07
N LEU A 157 17.83 37.18 -6.28
CA LEU A 157 17.32 38.13 -5.28
C LEU A 157 18.38 38.49 -4.23
N PHE A 158 19.12 37.51 -3.76
CA PHE A 158 20.20 37.74 -2.80
C PHE A 158 21.27 38.70 -3.37
N TRP A 159 21.71 38.52 -4.62
CA TRP A 159 22.69 39.38 -5.24
C TRP A 159 22.13 40.79 -5.55
N GLN A 160 20.89 40.91 -5.93
CA GLN A 160 20.23 42.22 -6.12
C GLN A 160 20.15 42.98 -4.81
N GLN A 161 19.79 42.37 -3.71
CA GLN A 161 19.73 43.01 -2.38
C GLN A 161 21.14 43.43 -1.87
N LYS A 162 22.19 42.73 -2.27
CA LYS A 162 23.56 43.03 -1.85
C LYS A 162 24.23 44.12 -2.71
N ALA A 163 23.66 44.41 -3.88
CA ALA A 163 24.15 45.42 -4.81
C ALA A 163 23.42 46.78 -4.66
N ALA A 164 22.32 46.83 -3.88
CA ALA A 164 21.61 48.05 -3.48
C ALA A 164 22.10 48.55 -2.15
#